data_f1450e893d1218f5739bdc7486380e61
#
_entry.id   f1450e893d1218f5739bdc7486380e61
#
_cell.length_a   1.000
_cell.length_b   1.000
_cell.length_c   1.000
_cell.angle_alpha   90.00
_cell.angle_beta   90.00
_cell.angle_gamma   90.00
#
_symmetry.space_group_name_H-M   'P 1'
#
loop_
_entity.id
_entity.type
_entity.pdbx_description
1 polymer ?
#
loop_
_entity_poly.entity_id
_entity_poly.type
_entity_poly.pdbx_seq_one_letter_code
_entity_poly.pdbx_strand_id
1 'polypeptide(L)'
;MPSTQYLLEQLGVFCTYVTGETREGESHAWNLVLCEGDYYYVDTTWGDPVFQSEEGEEQQGYINYDYLCCSEEELFRTHTPDGDVELPRCTSMDWNYYVVNGMYYTDYDREEILKKMNQVISEGGNPSVFKFSDEKIYEQAREGILGDLIKRAADNLGRWYDLTEVHYRYLDQESQNKITIYWQYE
;
A
#
# COMPACT_ATOMS: atom_id res chain seq x y z
N MET A 1 18.60 -5.29 -1.96
CA MET A 1 19.19 -3.95 -1.75
C MET A 1 20.28 -3.61 -2.78
N PRO A 2 21.47 -4.29 -2.84
CA PRO A 2 22.48 -3.97 -3.86
C PRO A 2 21.99 -4.14 -5.30
N SER A 3 21.11 -5.11 -5.55
CA SER A 3 20.54 -5.36 -6.87
C SER A 3 19.63 -4.20 -7.34
N THR A 4 18.81 -3.67 -6.45
CA THR A 4 17.92 -2.51 -6.74
C THR A 4 18.75 -1.28 -7.05
N GLN A 5 19.77 -0.99 -6.22
CA GLN A 5 20.71 0.10 -6.45
C GLN A 5 21.39 -0.03 -7.82
N TYR A 6 21.97 -1.19 -8.11
CA TYR A 6 22.64 -1.44 -9.37
C TYR A 6 21.73 -1.21 -10.58
N LEU A 7 20.51 -1.73 -10.55
CA LEU A 7 19.54 -1.58 -11.65
C LEU A 7 19.11 -0.12 -11.86
N LEU A 8 18.84 0.61 -10.79
CA LEU A 8 18.44 2.02 -10.87
C LEU A 8 19.57 2.91 -11.37
N GLU A 9 20.82 2.65 -10.93
CA GLU A 9 22.01 3.37 -11.42
C GLU A 9 22.23 3.13 -12.92
N GLN A 10 21.97 1.91 -13.44
CA GLN A 10 22.04 1.63 -14.88
C GLN A 10 21.00 2.43 -15.69
N LEU A 11 19.88 2.80 -15.06
CA LEU A 11 18.85 3.65 -15.63
C LEU A 11 19.11 5.16 -15.44
N GLY A 12 20.23 5.52 -14.81
CA GLY A 12 20.59 6.90 -14.52
C GLY A 12 19.83 7.51 -13.32
N VAL A 13 19.21 6.67 -12.50
CA VAL A 13 18.52 7.09 -11.28
C VAL A 13 19.46 6.93 -10.09
N PHE A 14 19.69 8.02 -9.34
CA PHE A 14 20.47 7.95 -8.11
C PHE A 14 19.78 7.02 -7.11
N CYS A 15 20.53 6.07 -6.60
CA CYS A 15 20.05 5.16 -5.59
C CYS A 15 21.20 4.79 -4.63
N THR A 16 20.92 4.82 -3.34
CA THR A 16 21.82 4.30 -2.31
C THR A 16 21.00 3.44 -1.34
N TYR A 17 21.67 2.83 -0.35
CA TYR A 17 20.97 2.09 0.70
C TYR A 17 21.15 2.77 2.05
N VAL A 18 20.17 2.56 2.91
CA VAL A 18 20.14 3.00 4.30
C VAL A 18 20.02 1.77 5.16
N THR A 19 20.79 1.71 6.25
CA THR A 19 20.69 0.66 7.26
C THR A 19 19.92 1.15 8.47
N GLY A 20 19.32 0.20 9.19
CA GLY A 20 18.55 0.47 10.38
C GLY A 20 17.91 -0.79 10.94
N GLU A 21 16.84 -0.60 11.68
CA GLU A 21 16.08 -1.66 12.32
C GLU A 21 14.60 -1.58 11.93
N THR A 22 13.95 -2.73 11.90
CA THR A 22 12.49 -2.81 11.84
C THR A 22 11.89 -2.52 13.21
N ARG A 23 10.58 -2.26 13.28
CA ARG A 23 9.85 -2.07 14.54
C ARG A 23 10.00 -3.26 15.51
N GLU A 24 10.32 -4.44 14.99
CA GLU A 24 10.54 -5.68 15.75
C GLU A 24 11.99 -5.80 16.26
N GLY A 25 12.86 -4.81 15.94
CA GLY A 25 14.25 -4.76 16.36
C GLY A 25 15.17 -5.63 15.51
N GLU A 26 14.74 -6.03 14.33
CA GLU A 26 15.58 -6.78 13.39
C GLU A 26 16.39 -5.82 12.52
N SER A 27 17.69 -6.11 12.37
CA SER A 27 18.55 -5.34 11.45
C SER A 27 18.04 -5.45 10.02
N HIS A 28 17.87 -4.31 9.38
CA HIS A 28 17.30 -4.22 8.03
C HIS A 28 18.01 -3.16 7.19
N ALA A 29 17.77 -3.18 5.89
CA ALA A 29 18.24 -2.16 4.96
C ALA A 29 17.22 -1.92 3.85
N TRP A 30 17.14 -0.69 3.40
CA TRP A 30 16.26 -0.26 2.31
C TRP A 30 16.97 0.72 1.39
N ASN A 31 16.32 1.17 0.33
CA ASN A 31 16.92 2.10 -0.62
C ASN A 31 16.41 3.53 -0.40
N LEU A 32 17.31 4.50 -0.65
CA LEU A 32 17.03 5.91 -0.80
C LEU A 32 17.22 6.26 -2.27
N VAL A 33 16.21 6.82 -2.91
CA VAL A 33 16.16 7.08 -4.35
C VAL A 33 15.88 8.56 -4.58
N LEU A 34 16.58 9.18 -5.55
CA LEU A 34 16.29 10.54 -6.02
C LEU A 34 15.54 10.45 -7.35
N CYS A 35 14.31 10.95 -7.36
CA CYS A 35 13.46 10.98 -8.55
C CYS A 35 12.90 12.40 -8.74
N GLU A 36 13.18 13.01 -9.92
CA GLU A 36 12.70 14.35 -10.31
C GLU A 36 12.95 15.48 -9.28
N GLY A 37 14.02 15.34 -8.49
CA GLY A 37 14.44 16.37 -7.53
C GLY A 37 14.04 16.10 -6.08
N ASP A 38 13.19 15.09 -5.83
CA ASP A 38 12.77 14.66 -4.51
C ASP A 38 13.34 13.31 -4.13
N TYR A 39 13.57 13.12 -2.83
CA TYR A 39 14.02 11.84 -2.28
C TYR A 39 12.83 11.01 -1.80
N TYR A 40 12.94 9.68 -2.03
CA TYR A 40 11.96 8.69 -1.64
C TYR A 40 12.64 7.48 -1.04
N TYR A 41 11.94 6.79 -0.16
CA TYR A 41 12.35 5.47 0.31
C TYR A 41 11.71 4.36 -0.51
N VAL A 42 12.47 3.29 -0.72
CA VAL A 42 12.02 2.07 -1.40
C VAL A 42 12.55 0.85 -0.67
N ASP A 43 11.66 -0.02 -0.21
CA ASP A 43 12.04 -1.31 0.33
C ASP A 43 11.49 -2.46 -0.52
N THR A 44 12.35 -3.00 -1.37
CA THR A 44 12.01 -4.11 -2.25
C THR A 44 11.94 -5.47 -1.53
N THR A 45 12.50 -5.59 -0.33
CA THR A 45 12.40 -6.81 0.46
C THR A 45 11.00 -6.97 1.04
N TRP A 46 10.46 -5.90 1.60
CA TRP A 46 9.08 -5.87 2.10
C TRP A 46 8.05 -5.68 0.97
N GLY A 47 8.51 -5.29 -0.23
CA GLY A 47 7.71 -5.24 -1.44
C GLY A 47 7.38 -6.61 -2.03
N ASP A 48 8.21 -7.62 -1.77
CA ASP A 48 8.03 -9.01 -2.23
C ASP A 48 8.10 -9.99 -1.05
N PRO A 49 7.11 -9.96 -0.14
CA PRO A 49 7.14 -10.83 1.02
C PRO A 49 6.93 -12.29 0.63
N VAL A 50 7.88 -13.14 1.00
CA VAL A 50 7.73 -14.60 0.87
C VAL A 50 6.89 -15.09 2.03
N PHE A 51 5.62 -15.37 1.79
CA PHE A 51 4.77 -16.03 2.79
C PHE A 51 5.06 -17.53 2.80
N GLN A 52 5.67 -18.02 3.87
CA GLN A 52 5.67 -19.45 4.19
C GLN A 52 4.33 -19.79 4.80
N SER A 53 3.39 -20.31 4.01
CA SER A 53 2.19 -20.93 4.56
C SER A 53 2.57 -22.28 5.16
N GLU A 54 2.02 -22.63 6.32
CA GLU A 54 2.19 -23.96 6.94
C GLU A 54 1.65 -25.12 6.05
N GLU A 55 0.91 -24.81 5.00
CA GLU A 55 0.31 -25.77 4.06
C GLU A 55 1.01 -25.85 2.69
N GLY A 56 2.17 -25.18 2.51
CA GLY A 56 2.98 -25.34 1.31
C GLY A 56 2.40 -24.73 0.03
N GLU A 57 1.31 -24.00 0.09
CA GLU A 57 0.83 -23.20 -1.03
C GLU A 57 1.56 -21.85 -1.04
N GLU A 58 2.51 -21.70 -1.97
CA GLU A 58 3.05 -20.39 -2.31
C GLU A 58 1.89 -19.50 -2.78
N GLN A 59 1.55 -18.47 -2.01
CA GLN A 59 0.70 -17.39 -2.55
C GLN A 59 1.51 -16.63 -3.58
N GLN A 60 1.46 -17.12 -4.80
CA GLN A 60 2.13 -16.52 -5.95
C GLN A 60 1.60 -15.10 -6.18
N GLY A 61 2.49 -14.11 -6.11
CA GLY A 61 2.28 -12.83 -6.77
C GLY A 61 1.66 -11.72 -5.97
N TYR A 62 1.69 -11.73 -4.62
CA TYR A 62 1.32 -10.55 -3.86
C TYR A 62 2.50 -9.58 -3.81
N ILE A 63 2.42 -8.48 -4.55
CA ILE A 63 3.38 -7.37 -4.43
C ILE A 63 2.82 -6.37 -3.42
N ASN A 64 3.60 -6.09 -2.38
CA ASN A 64 3.29 -5.05 -1.42
C ASN A 64 3.90 -3.71 -1.87
N TYR A 65 3.06 -2.78 -2.29
CA TYR A 65 3.46 -1.46 -2.75
C TYR A 65 3.60 -0.42 -1.63
N ASP A 66 3.41 -0.78 -0.37
CA ASP A 66 3.46 0.15 0.76
C ASP A 66 4.81 0.86 0.87
N TYR A 67 5.86 0.18 0.43
CA TYR A 67 7.24 0.67 0.52
C TYR A 67 7.83 1.07 -0.85
N LEU A 68 6.98 1.40 -1.83
CA LEU A 68 7.41 1.88 -3.13
C LEU A 68 7.26 3.41 -3.22
N CYS A 69 8.40 4.12 -3.24
CA CYS A 69 8.47 5.58 -3.27
C CYS A 69 7.66 6.23 -2.12
N CYS A 70 7.87 5.75 -0.90
CA CYS A 70 7.20 6.29 0.27
C CYS A 70 8.01 7.44 0.92
N SER A 71 7.30 8.28 1.66
CA SER A 71 7.91 9.34 2.47
C SER A 71 8.55 8.79 3.74
N GLU A 72 9.32 9.65 4.45
CA GLU A 72 9.85 9.30 5.77
C GLU A 72 8.73 9.04 6.79
N GLU A 73 7.62 9.76 6.71
CA GLU A 73 6.48 9.56 7.60
C GLU A 73 5.84 8.18 7.39
N GLU A 74 5.74 7.72 6.15
CA GLU A 74 5.22 6.39 5.85
C GLU A 74 6.19 5.28 6.26
N LEU A 75 7.47 5.41 5.90
CA LEU A 75 8.49 4.39 6.20
C LEU A 75 8.71 4.24 7.70
N PHE A 76 8.84 5.35 8.43
CA PHE A 76 9.24 5.33 9.84
C PHE A 76 8.14 4.86 10.80
N ARG A 77 6.97 4.49 10.28
CA ARG A 77 5.98 3.71 11.04
C ARG A 77 6.49 2.31 11.40
N THR A 78 7.40 1.78 10.59
CA THR A 78 7.89 0.40 10.71
C THR A 78 9.40 0.27 10.67
N HIS A 79 10.14 1.32 10.31
CA HIS A 79 11.59 1.34 10.16
C HIS A 79 12.21 2.47 10.96
N THR A 80 13.41 2.24 11.49
CA THR A 80 14.20 3.26 12.20
C THR A 80 15.62 3.23 11.64
N PRO A 81 16.12 4.31 10.99
CA PRO A 81 17.48 4.36 10.50
C PRO A 81 18.51 4.38 11.64
N ASP A 82 19.69 3.84 11.42
CA ASP A 82 20.78 3.78 12.42
C ASP A 82 21.24 5.16 12.91
N GLY A 83 21.04 6.20 12.11
CA GLY A 83 21.40 7.58 12.47
C GLY A 83 22.90 7.92 12.30
N ASP A 84 23.68 7.01 11.73
CA ASP A 84 25.13 7.20 11.50
C ASP A 84 25.43 8.27 10.43
N VAL A 85 24.47 8.53 9.56
CA VAL A 85 24.56 9.49 8.46
C VAL A 85 23.32 10.38 8.44
N GLU A 86 23.52 11.68 8.23
CA GLU A 86 22.42 12.62 8.01
C GLU A 86 21.74 12.30 6.66
N LEU A 87 20.45 11.91 6.72
CA LEU A 87 19.66 11.57 5.55
C LEU A 87 18.91 12.81 5.02
N PRO A 88 18.75 12.95 3.70
CA PRO A 88 17.87 13.99 3.16
C PRO A 88 16.42 13.72 3.56
N ARG A 89 15.63 14.81 3.64
CA ARG A 89 14.20 14.71 3.93
C ARG A 89 13.45 14.07 2.74
N CYS A 90 12.62 13.11 3.04
CA CYS A 90 11.76 12.41 2.07
C CYS A 90 10.30 12.76 2.37
N THR A 91 9.83 13.92 1.93
CA THR A 91 8.50 14.44 2.25
C THR A 91 7.52 14.37 1.09
N SER A 92 8.00 14.19 -0.14
CA SER A 92 7.16 14.07 -1.33
C SER A 92 6.48 12.68 -1.38
N MET A 93 5.26 12.66 -1.89
CA MET A 93 4.48 11.47 -2.18
C MET A 93 4.10 11.36 -3.67
N ASP A 94 4.63 12.24 -4.53
CA ASP A 94 4.19 12.36 -5.93
C ASP A 94 4.40 11.07 -6.73
N TRP A 95 5.45 10.32 -6.42
CA TRP A 95 5.74 9.01 -7.02
C TRP A 95 5.32 7.81 -6.19
N ASN A 96 4.62 8.04 -5.06
CA ASN A 96 4.10 6.93 -4.28
C ASN A 96 3.06 6.15 -5.09
N TYR A 97 3.13 4.83 -5.03
CA TYR A 97 2.25 3.94 -5.79
C TYR A 97 0.76 4.27 -5.61
N TYR A 98 0.32 4.50 -4.38
CA TYR A 98 -1.10 4.75 -4.10
C TYR A 98 -1.55 6.14 -4.56
N VAL A 99 -0.67 7.13 -4.51
CA VAL A 99 -0.95 8.49 -5.02
C VAL A 99 -1.10 8.44 -6.54
N VAL A 100 -0.11 7.85 -7.25
CA VAL A 100 -0.13 7.74 -8.72
C VAL A 100 -1.36 6.99 -9.23
N ASN A 101 -1.83 5.99 -8.49
CA ASN A 101 -2.99 5.17 -8.87
C ASN A 101 -4.33 5.68 -8.30
N GLY A 102 -4.36 6.85 -7.64
CA GLY A 102 -5.59 7.42 -7.09
C GLY A 102 -6.23 6.57 -6.00
N MET A 103 -5.40 5.95 -5.16
CA MET A 103 -5.77 5.09 -4.03
C MET A 103 -5.37 5.69 -2.68
N TYR A 104 -4.86 6.94 -2.67
CA TYR A 104 -4.39 7.65 -1.49
C TYR A 104 -5.34 8.79 -1.16
N TYR A 105 -5.80 8.87 0.08
CA TYR A 105 -6.84 9.80 0.54
C TYR A 105 -6.34 10.65 1.70
N THR A 106 -6.49 11.97 1.58
CA THR A 106 -6.13 12.94 2.62
C THR A 106 -7.32 13.42 3.44
N ASP A 107 -8.50 12.93 3.11
CA ASP A 107 -9.75 13.13 3.85
C ASP A 107 -10.66 11.90 3.68
N TYR A 108 -11.75 11.86 4.42
CA TYR A 108 -12.75 10.80 4.29
C TYR A 108 -14.07 11.38 3.78
N ASP A 109 -14.39 11.10 2.53
CA ASP A 109 -15.72 11.31 1.95
C ASP A 109 -16.38 9.96 1.68
N ARG A 110 -17.47 9.70 2.39
CA ARG A 110 -18.20 8.44 2.34
C ARG A 110 -18.73 8.10 0.93
N GLU A 111 -19.25 9.10 0.22
CA GLU A 111 -19.83 8.91 -1.11
C GLU A 111 -18.72 8.72 -2.16
N GLU A 112 -17.60 9.39 -2.00
CA GLU A 112 -16.43 9.18 -2.86
C GLU A 112 -15.86 7.76 -2.71
N ILE A 113 -15.70 7.28 -1.48
CA ILE A 113 -15.24 5.90 -1.21
C ILE A 113 -16.19 4.88 -1.84
N LEU A 114 -17.50 5.03 -1.64
CA LEU A 114 -18.48 4.13 -2.27
C LEU A 114 -18.45 4.21 -3.80
N LYS A 115 -18.33 5.41 -4.35
CA LYS A 115 -18.20 5.62 -5.80
C LYS A 115 -16.96 4.90 -6.34
N LYS A 116 -15.83 4.97 -5.63
CA LYS A 116 -14.60 4.30 -6.03
C LYS A 116 -14.73 2.77 -5.97
N MET A 117 -15.35 2.21 -4.92
CA MET A 117 -15.68 0.77 -4.87
C MET A 117 -16.52 0.35 -6.07
N ASN A 118 -17.59 1.09 -6.33
CA ASN A 118 -18.50 0.82 -7.44
C ASN A 118 -17.81 0.91 -8.80
N GLN A 119 -16.89 1.88 -8.99
CA GLN A 119 -16.11 1.99 -10.21
C GLN A 119 -15.26 0.73 -10.41
N VAL A 120 -14.49 0.33 -9.40
CA VAL A 120 -13.65 -0.88 -9.48
C VAL A 120 -14.49 -2.11 -9.82
N ILE A 121 -15.64 -2.29 -9.15
CA ILE A 121 -16.56 -3.39 -9.41
C ILE A 121 -17.11 -3.35 -10.83
N SER A 122 -17.56 -2.18 -11.31
CA SER A 122 -18.14 -2.04 -12.65
C SER A 122 -17.15 -2.32 -13.79
N GLU A 123 -15.88 -2.12 -13.52
CA GLU A 123 -14.77 -2.39 -14.46
C GLU A 123 -14.25 -3.84 -14.36
N GLY A 124 -14.83 -4.67 -13.50
CA GLY A 124 -14.34 -6.02 -13.20
C GLY A 124 -12.97 -6.01 -12.50
N GLY A 125 -12.61 -4.88 -11.87
CA GLY A 125 -11.33 -4.69 -11.20
C GLY A 125 -11.25 -5.38 -9.84
N ASN A 126 -10.03 -5.66 -9.40
CA ASN A 126 -9.75 -6.28 -8.10
C ASN A 126 -8.29 -6.10 -7.71
N PRO A 127 -7.98 -5.72 -6.48
CA PRO A 127 -8.86 -5.31 -5.39
C PRO A 127 -9.28 -3.83 -5.45
N SER A 128 -10.22 -3.42 -4.59
CA SER A 128 -10.40 -2.02 -4.19
C SER A 128 -9.45 -1.70 -3.04
N VAL A 129 -8.61 -0.68 -3.19
CA VAL A 129 -7.60 -0.29 -2.20
C VAL A 129 -7.84 1.14 -1.75
N PHE A 130 -7.79 1.36 -0.42
CA PHE A 130 -7.95 2.65 0.23
C PHE A 130 -6.82 2.84 1.23
N LYS A 131 -5.88 3.73 0.93
CA LYS A 131 -4.78 4.13 1.82
C LYS A 131 -5.01 5.57 2.26
N PHE A 132 -4.85 5.83 3.55
CA PHE A 132 -5.14 7.14 4.15
C PHE A 132 -3.86 7.78 4.69
N SER A 133 -3.80 9.11 4.62
CA SER A 133 -2.62 9.89 4.98
C SER A 133 -2.26 9.80 6.47
N ASP A 134 -3.26 9.67 7.33
CA ASP A 134 -3.05 9.59 8.76
C ASP A 134 -4.06 8.66 9.47
N GLU A 135 -3.73 8.28 10.69
CA GLU A 135 -4.50 7.37 11.53
C GLU A 135 -5.94 7.86 11.80
N LYS A 136 -6.11 9.15 12.02
CA LYS A 136 -7.44 9.71 12.34
C LYS A 136 -8.41 9.59 11.16
N ILE A 137 -7.93 9.87 9.94
CA ILE A 137 -8.74 9.74 8.72
C ILE A 137 -9.01 8.26 8.45
N TYR A 138 -7.99 7.40 8.63
CA TYR A 138 -8.13 5.95 8.51
C TYR A 138 -9.20 5.39 9.47
N GLU A 139 -9.19 5.76 10.75
CA GLU A 139 -10.18 5.32 11.73
C GLU A 139 -11.62 5.70 11.33
N GLN A 140 -11.82 6.94 10.88
CA GLN A 140 -13.13 7.39 10.40
C GLN A 140 -13.58 6.60 9.15
N ALA A 141 -12.67 6.40 8.22
CA ALA A 141 -12.94 5.65 6.99
C ALA A 141 -13.21 4.17 7.29
N ARG A 142 -12.44 3.58 8.18
CA ARG A 142 -12.57 2.18 8.63
C ARG A 142 -13.96 1.91 9.19
N GLU A 143 -14.45 2.79 10.08
CA GLU A 143 -15.80 2.67 10.63
C GLU A 143 -16.87 2.68 9.52
N GLY A 144 -16.77 3.58 8.56
CA GLY A 144 -17.71 3.66 7.45
C GLY A 144 -17.58 2.50 6.47
N ILE A 145 -16.35 2.16 6.06
CA ILE A 145 -16.08 1.11 5.09
C ILE A 145 -16.54 -0.24 5.62
N LEU A 146 -16.08 -0.64 6.81
CA LEU A 146 -16.41 -1.93 7.40
C LEU A 146 -17.83 -1.98 7.99
N GLY A 147 -18.42 -0.82 8.32
CA GLY A 147 -19.78 -0.70 8.83
C GLY A 147 -20.84 -1.08 7.81
N ASP A 148 -20.88 -0.37 6.68
CA ASP A 148 -21.95 -0.59 5.67
C ASP A 148 -21.51 -0.39 4.21
N LEU A 149 -20.43 0.37 3.92
CA LEU A 149 -20.07 0.68 2.53
C LEU A 149 -19.70 -0.58 1.73
N ILE A 150 -18.96 -1.53 2.33
CA ILE A 150 -18.66 -2.81 1.68
C ILE A 150 -19.95 -3.55 1.31
N LYS A 151 -20.94 -3.59 2.22
CA LYS A 151 -22.22 -4.25 1.96
C LYS A 151 -22.99 -3.58 0.82
N ARG A 152 -23.03 -2.25 0.81
CA ARG A 152 -23.67 -1.48 -0.28
C ARG A 152 -22.99 -1.75 -1.62
N ALA A 153 -21.66 -1.81 -1.66
CA ALA A 153 -20.91 -2.14 -2.86
C ALA A 153 -21.13 -3.60 -3.29
N ALA A 154 -21.16 -4.54 -2.34
CA ALA A 154 -21.47 -5.94 -2.58
C ALA A 154 -22.88 -6.15 -3.15
N ASP A 155 -23.87 -5.42 -2.65
CA ASP A 155 -25.24 -5.42 -3.21
C ASP A 155 -25.26 -4.94 -4.67
N ASN A 156 -24.39 -4.00 -5.04
CA ASN A 156 -24.24 -3.54 -6.42
C ASN A 156 -23.52 -4.59 -7.27
N LEU A 157 -22.48 -5.23 -6.75
CA LEU A 157 -21.81 -6.35 -7.41
C LEU A 157 -22.80 -7.46 -7.76
N GLY A 158 -23.59 -7.91 -6.79
CA GLY A 158 -24.62 -8.93 -6.99
C GLY A 158 -25.60 -8.56 -8.10
N ARG A 159 -26.09 -7.31 -8.08
CA ARG A 159 -27.03 -6.81 -9.10
C ARG A 159 -26.43 -6.66 -10.50
N TRP A 160 -25.21 -6.20 -10.60
CA TRP A 160 -24.58 -5.92 -11.91
C TRP A 160 -24.07 -7.17 -12.62
N TYR A 161 -23.71 -8.19 -11.85
CA TYR A 161 -23.20 -9.45 -12.38
C TYR A 161 -24.20 -10.61 -12.26
N ASP A 162 -25.46 -10.32 -11.82
CA ASP A 162 -26.52 -11.32 -11.63
C ASP A 162 -26.11 -12.48 -10.73
N LEU A 163 -25.39 -12.18 -9.64
CA LEU A 163 -24.91 -13.15 -8.69
C LEU A 163 -25.98 -13.45 -7.65
N THR A 164 -26.23 -14.73 -7.38
CA THR A 164 -27.15 -15.18 -6.33
C THR A 164 -26.56 -15.09 -4.94
N GLU A 165 -25.23 -15.16 -4.86
CA GLU A 165 -24.46 -15.05 -3.63
C GLU A 165 -23.21 -14.21 -3.90
N VAL A 166 -22.91 -13.26 -3.02
CA VAL A 166 -21.78 -12.35 -3.18
C VAL A 166 -20.78 -12.60 -2.06
N HIS A 167 -19.56 -12.90 -2.45
CA HIS A 167 -18.45 -13.10 -1.54
C HIS A 167 -17.40 -12.00 -1.71
N TYR A 168 -16.84 -11.56 -0.60
CA TYR A 168 -15.68 -10.69 -0.55
C TYR A 168 -14.84 -10.99 0.68
N ARG A 169 -13.58 -10.62 0.63
CA ARG A 169 -12.69 -10.61 1.80
C ARG A 169 -12.03 -9.24 1.88
N TYR A 170 -11.58 -8.86 3.07
CA TYR A 170 -10.81 -7.63 3.22
C TYR A 170 -9.58 -7.85 4.11
N LEU A 171 -8.59 -7.01 3.90
CA LEU A 171 -7.42 -6.86 4.77
C LEU A 171 -7.49 -5.47 5.39
N ASP A 172 -7.42 -5.44 6.70
CA ASP A 172 -7.42 -4.23 7.53
C ASP A 172 -6.01 -4.07 8.10
N GLN A 173 -5.23 -3.13 7.55
CA GLN A 173 -3.82 -2.94 7.83
C GLN A 173 -3.60 -1.61 8.57
N GLU A 174 -3.90 -1.59 9.87
CA GLU A 174 -3.84 -0.43 10.74
C GLU A 174 -2.46 0.25 10.71
N SER A 175 -1.36 -0.52 10.78
CA SER A 175 0.01 0.02 10.73
C SER A 175 0.32 0.79 9.45
N GLN A 176 -0.46 0.56 8.38
CA GLN A 176 -0.32 1.19 7.07
C GLN A 176 -1.47 2.14 6.73
N ASN A 177 -2.41 2.37 7.66
CA ASN A 177 -3.65 3.13 7.40
C ASN A 177 -4.33 2.69 6.11
N LYS A 178 -4.44 1.36 5.89
CA LYS A 178 -4.87 0.82 4.61
C LYS A 178 -5.93 -0.26 4.75
N ILE A 179 -6.95 -0.19 3.89
CA ILE A 179 -7.98 -1.22 3.74
C ILE A 179 -7.98 -1.71 2.30
N THR A 180 -7.88 -3.02 2.11
CA THR A 180 -7.91 -3.67 0.80
C THR A 180 -9.09 -4.63 0.75
N ILE A 181 -9.94 -4.53 -0.28
CA ILE A 181 -11.15 -5.34 -0.43
C ILE A 181 -11.05 -6.14 -1.71
N TYR A 182 -11.14 -7.45 -1.60
CA TYR A 182 -11.11 -8.41 -2.71
C TYR A 182 -12.53 -8.88 -3.00
N TRP A 183 -12.98 -8.64 -4.22
CA TRP A 183 -14.30 -9.04 -4.71
C TRP A 183 -14.23 -10.40 -5.39
N GLN A 184 -15.28 -11.20 -5.26
CA GLN A 184 -15.46 -12.45 -6.01
C GLN A 184 -16.59 -12.25 -7.01
N TYR A 185 -16.30 -12.57 -8.28
CA TYR A 185 -17.22 -12.37 -9.42
C TYR A 185 -17.87 -13.67 -9.91
N GLU A 186 -17.59 -14.79 -9.22
CA GLU A 186 -18.12 -16.14 -9.55
C GLU A 186 -19.02 -16.65 -8.43
#